data_b75a3c4392777bbc83cf32a064f94f59
#
_entry.id   b75a3c4392777bbc83cf32a064f94f59
#
_cell.length_a   1.000
_cell.length_b   1.000
_cell.length_c   1.000
_cell.angle_alpha   90.00
_cell.angle_beta   90.00
_cell.angle_gamma   90.00
#
_symmetry.space_group_name_H-M   'P 1'
#
loop_
_entity.id
_entity.type
_entity.pdbx_description
1 polymer ?
#
loop_
_entity_poly.entity_id
_entity_poly.type
_entity_poly.pdbx_seq_one_letter_code
_entity_poly.pdbx_strand_id
1 'polypeptide(L)' 'MEEPLNGETQEDKLRRLRHDIRNQLSNINLSVEQLKYEIPDDAGSDSEFYISTIATSCAKINDLLNDLD' A
#
# COMPACT_ATOMS: atom_id res chain seq x y z
N MET A 1 -18.54 -20.96 19.45
CA MET A 1 -17.77 -19.93 18.87
C MET A 1 -17.97 -18.59 19.56
N GLU A 2 -16.91 -17.92 19.83
CA GLU A 2 -16.98 -16.68 20.56
C GLU A 2 -17.28 -15.48 19.70
N GLU A 3 -18.18 -14.65 20.17
CA GLU A 3 -18.43 -13.37 19.53
C GLU A 3 -17.33 -12.40 19.90
N PRO A 4 -16.90 -11.55 18.98
CA PRO A 4 -16.00 -10.47 19.35
C PRO A 4 -16.63 -9.60 20.42
N LEU A 5 -15.83 -9.18 21.37
CA LEU A 5 -16.34 -8.41 22.49
C LEU A 5 -16.97 -7.08 22.06
N ASN A 6 -16.53 -6.52 20.95
CA ASN A 6 -17.06 -5.27 20.45
C ASN A 6 -18.15 -5.46 19.40
N GLY A 7 -18.62 -6.71 19.22
CA GLY A 7 -19.67 -6.98 18.25
C GLY A 7 -19.22 -6.92 16.81
N GLU A 8 -17.93 -6.96 16.57
CA GLU A 8 -17.36 -6.84 15.23
C GLU A 8 -17.71 -8.07 14.38
N THR A 9 -18.18 -7.83 13.15
CA THR A 9 -18.47 -8.91 12.21
C THR A 9 -17.26 -9.17 11.33
N GLN A 10 -17.35 -10.22 10.52
CA GLN A 10 -16.32 -10.52 9.54
C GLN A 10 -16.18 -9.38 8.54
N GLU A 11 -17.31 -8.79 8.12
CA GLU A 11 -17.29 -7.66 7.22
C GLU A 11 -16.58 -6.45 7.83
N ASP A 12 -16.81 -6.21 9.11
CA ASP A 12 -16.16 -5.10 9.80
C ASP A 12 -14.65 -5.31 9.87
N LYS A 13 -14.24 -6.54 10.12
CA LYS A 13 -12.81 -6.87 10.15
C LYS A 13 -12.16 -6.65 8.80
N LEU A 14 -12.83 -7.09 7.73
CA LEU A 14 -12.30 -6.91 6.37
C LEU A 14 -12.22 -5.44 6.00
N ARG A 15 -13.23 -4.66 6.37
CA ARG A 15 -13.23 -3.23 6.09
C ARG A 15 -12.07 -2.55 6.78
N ARG A 16 -11.83 -2.89 8.04
CA ARG A 16 -10.72 -2.33 8.78
C ARG A 16 -9.39 -2.75 8.19
N LEU A 17 -9.27 -4.01 7.79
CA LEU A 17 -8.05 -4.51 7.18
C LEU A 17 -7.75 -3.76 5.88
N ARG A 18 -8.77 -3.57 5.02
CA ARG A 18 -8.58 -2.81 3.80
C ARG A 18 -8.11 -1.38 4.08
N HIS A 19 -8.75 -0.76 5.07
CA HIS A 19 -8.39 0.59 5.46
C HIS A 19 -6.94 0.68 5.93
N ASP A 20 -6.55 -0.27 6.76
CA ASP A 20 -5.19 -0.30 7.31
C ASP A 20 -4.15 -0.56 6.22
N ILE A 21 -4.46 -1.46 5.29
CA ILE A 21 -3.54 -1.74 4.18
C ILE A 21 -3.41 -0.50 3.30
N ARG A 22 -4.51 0.20 3.01
CA ARG A 22 -4.45 1.42 2.21
C ARG A 22 -3.59 2.48 2.89
N ASN A 23 -3.67 2.58 4.21
CA ASN A 23 -2.83 3.51 4.94
C ASN A 23 -1.36 3.17 4.79
N GLN A 24 -1.01 1.89 4.86
CA GLN A 24 0.38 1.47 4.67
C GLN A 24 0.84 1.74 3.25
N LEU A 25 -0.02 1.53 2.26
CA LEU A 25 0.33 1.83 0.87
C LEU A 25 0.58 3.32 0.68
N SER A 26 -0.22 4.15 1.34
CA SER A 26 -0.01 5.60 1.27
C SER A 26 1.35 5.98 1.84
N ASN A 27 1.74 5.35 2.94
CA ASN A 27 3.04 5.60 3.53
C ASN A 27 4.18 5.17 2.60
N ILE A 28 4.03 4.02 1.97
CA ILE A 28 5.04 3.52 1.03
C ILE A 28 5.13 4.46 -0.17
N ASN A 29 3.99 4.86 -0.73
CA ASN A 29 3.98 5.77 -1.87
C ASN A 29 4.62 7.10 -1.54
N LEU A 30 4.33 7.64 -0.36
CA LEU A 30 4.94 8.88 0.07
C LEU A 30 6.45 8.74 0.18
N SER A 31 6.90 7.62 0.75
CA SER A 31 8.33 7.36 0.91
C SER A 31 9.01 7.22 -0.46
N VAL A 32 8.35 6.57 -1.41
CA VAL A 32 8.88 6.42 -2.76
C VAL A 32 9.01 7.80 -3.43
N GLU A 33 8.00 8.65 -3.26
CA GLU A 33 8.06 10.00 -3.83
C GLU A 33 9.21 10.81 -3.24
N GLN A 34 9.42 10.71 -1.93
CA GLN A 34 10.54 11.39 -1.30
C GLN A 34 11.86 10.83 -1.78
N LEU A 35 11.94 9.52 -1.93
CA LEU A 35 13.16 8.88 -2.39
C LEU A 35 13.56 9.37 -3.78
N LYS A 36 12.59 9.62 -4.65
CA LYS A 36 12.89 10.14 -5.99
C LYS A 36 13.66 11.44 -5.95
N TYR A 37 13.38 12.29 -4.96
CA TYR A 37 14.09 13.56 -4.83
C TYR A 37 15.49 13.38 -4.27
N GLU A 38 15.72 12.29 -3.54
CA GLU A 38 17.03 12.04 -2.94
C GLU A 38 18.00 11.36 -3.89
N ILE A 39 17.50 10.73 -4.94
CA ILE A 39 18.35 10.02 -5.89
C ILE A 39 18.85 11.01 -6.94
N PRO A 40 20.19 11.10 -7.15
CA PRO A 40 20.73 12.00 -8.18
C PRO A 40 20.26 11.58 -9.58
N ASP A 41 20.19 12.55 -10.47
CA ASP A 41 19.78 12.28 -11.85
C ASP A 41 20.70 11.29 -12.55
N ASP A 42 21.94 11.20 -12.12
CA ASP A 42 22.94 10.31 -12.72
C ASP A 42 23.09 9.00 -11.98
N ALA A 43 22.13 8.65 -11.12
CA ALA A 43 22.23 7.44 -10.29
C ALA A 43 22.12 6.14 -11.09
N GLY A 44 21.64 6.23 -12.33
CA GLY A 44 21.52 5.05 -13.17
C GLY A 44 20.12 4.49 -13.20
N SER A 45 19.89 3.58 -14.14
CA SER A 45 18.57 3.06 -14.42
C SER A 45 18.07 2.06 -13.40
N ASP A 46 18.96 1.45 -12.61
CA ASP A 46 18.56 0.46 -11.63
C ASP A 46 17.68 1.07 -10.53
N SER A 47 18.05 2.26 -10.04
CA SER A 47 17.27 2.93 -9.01
C SER A 47 15.87 3.26 -9.53
N GLU A 48 15.80 3.76 -10.76
CA GLU A 48 14.51 4.08 -11.37
C GLU A 48 13.67 2.84 -11.56
N PHE A 49 14.29 1.74 -11.96
CA PHE A 49 13.59 0.48 -12.14
C PHE A 49 12.98 -0.01 -10.82
N TYR A 50 13.76 0.04 -9.74
CA TYR A 50 13.27 -0.40 -8.45
C TYR A 50 12.13 0.49 -7.94
N ILE A 51 12.26 1.77 -8.10
CA ILE A 51 11.22 2.72 -7.69
C ILE A 51 9.93 2.46 -8.47
N SER A 52 10.05 2.28 -9.78
CA SER A 52 8.90 1.98 -10.64
C SER A 52 8.23 0.67 -10.24
N THR A 53 9.03 -0.35 -9.92
CA THR A 53 8.50 -1.63 -9.50
C THR A 53 7.69 -1.51 -8.22
N ILE A 54 8.21 -0.77 -7.25
CA ILE A 54 7.50 -0.55 -5.99
C ILE A 54 6.18 0.18 -6.24
N ALA A 55 6.23 1.24 -7.02
CA ALA A 55 5.04 2.03 -7.32
C ALA A 55 3.98 1.19 -8.04
N THR A 56 4.40 0.38 -9.01
CA THR A 56 3.50 -0.48 -9.74
C THR A 56 2.87 -1.52 -8.83
N SER A 57 3.66 -2.11 -7.93
CA SER A 57 3.16 -3.10 -6.99
C SER A 57 2.12 -2.49 -6.04
N CYS A 58 2.38 -1.28 -5.57
CA CYS A 58 1.43 -0.59 -4.70
C CYS A 58 0.11 -0.31 -5.43
N ALA A 59 0.19 0.10 -6.69
CA ALA A 59 -1.01 0.32 -7.49
C ALA A 59 -1.82 -0.96 -7.67
N LYS A 60 -1.13 -2.08 -7.89
CA LYS A 60 -1.81 -3.36 -8.03
C LYS A 60 -2.48 -3.79 -6.73
N ILE A 61 -1.83 -3.56 -5.60
CA ILE A 61 -2.45 -3.88 -4.32
C ILE A 61 -3.70 -3.04 -4.10
N ASN A 62 -3.64 -1.76 -4.45
CA ASN A 62 -4.80 -0.89 -4.36
C ASN A 62 -5.96 -1.41 -5.22
N ASP A 63 -5.64 -1.83 -6.45
CA ASP A 63 -6.67 -2.38 -7.33
C ASP A 63 -7.29 -3.64 -6.76
N LEU A 64 -6.47 -4.51 -6.19
CA LEU A 64 -6.97 -5.73 -5.56
C LEU A 64 -7.89 -5.41 -4.39
N LEU A 65 -7.53 -4.42 -3.59
CA LEU A 65 -8.36 -3.99 -2.47
C LEU A 65 -9.69 -3.42 -2.95
N ASN A 66 -9.66 -2.65 -4.03
CA ASN A 66 -10.87 -2.08 -4.60
C ASN A 66 -11.82 -3.16 -5.09
N ASP A 67 -11.29 -4.27 -5.60
CA ASP A 67 -12.12 -5.38 -6.04
C ASP A 67 -12.84 -6.06 -4.88
N LEU A 68 -12.34 -5.90 -3.67
CA LEU A 68 -12.99 -6.45 -2.48
C LEU A 68 -14.12 -5.56 -1.98
N ASP A 69 -14.17 -4.33 -2.42
CA ASP A 69 -15.25 -3.43 -2.05
C ASP A 69 -16.51 -3.78 -2.82
#